data_3c23f1083a1eec5e6eab2f2f2579e25f
#
_entry.id   3c23f1083a1eec5e6eab2f2f2579e25f
#
_cell.length_a   1.000
_cell.length_b   1.000
_cell.length_c   1.000
_cell.angle_alpha   90.00
_cell.angle_beta   90.00
_cell.angle_gamma   90.00
#
_symmetry.space_group_name_H-M   'P 1'
#
loop_
_entity.id
_entity.type
_entity.pdbx_description
1 polymer ?
#
loop_
_entity_poly.entity_id
_entity_poly.type
_entity_poly.pdbx_seq_one_letter_code
_entity_poly.pdbx_strand_id
1 'polypeptide(L)'
;RTALIKRKTRLKEKLFDIVADQTGKIFDPNILTIVWARRFADYKRPDLITRDFQRFLQILSKADKPVQIIFAGKPYPSDYGAIHNFDKLTYFSKNIKNMAVLTGYELKLSRQLKKGADVWLNNPRVTREASGTSGMSAAMNGAVNFSTNDGWVREFKDLNKTQNSFVLPIVDHNLPTHQQDEIDLKNLYEMLENEIIPMY
;
A
#
# COMPACT_ATOMS: atom_id res chain seq x y z
N ARG A 1 17.67 -17.03 -7.38
CA ARG A 1 16.28 -16.89 -6.83
C ARG A 1 16.31 -17.06 -5.30
N THR A 2 16.85 -18.16 -4.78
CA THR A 2 16.89 -18.47 -3.33
C THR A 2 17.56 -17.37 -2.49
N ALA A 3 18.68 -16.79 -2.95
CA ALA A 3 19.39 -15.72 -2.23
C ALA A 3 18.56 -14.43 -2.11
N LEU A 4 17.81 -14.07 -3.17
CA LEU A 4 16.91 -12.90 -3.16
C LEU A 4 15.75 -13.11 -2.18
N ILE A 5 15.15 -14.30 -2.18
CA ILE A 5 14.05 -14.64 -1.25
C ILE A 5 14.57 -14.54 0.19
N LYS A 6 15.70 -15.18 0.54
CA LYS A 6 16.30 -15.10 1.87
C LYS A 6 16.59 -13.65 2.30
N ARG A 7 17.09 -12.82 1.36
CA ARG A 7 17.34 -11.40 1.64
C ARG A 7 16.04 -10.66 1.92
N LYS A 8 14.99 -10.88 1.11
CA LYS A 8 13.68 -10.24 1.29
C LYS A 8 13.06 -10.62 2.64
N THR A 9 13.08 -11.92 3.00
CA THR A 9 12.62 -12.40 4.30
C THR A 9 13.28 -11.62 5.45
N ARG A 10 14.62 -11.52 5.47
CA ARG A 10 15.33 -10.74 6.49
C ARG A 10 14.97 -9.26 6.54
N LEU A 11 14.62 -8.67 5.40
CA LEU A 11 14.20 -7.27 5.34
C LEU A 11 12.76 -7.10 5.86
N LYS A 12 11.90 -8.09 5.62
CA LYS A 12 10.55 -8.15 6.20
C LYS A 12 10.63 -8.33 7.72
N GLU A 13 11.44 -9.25 8.21
CA GLU A 13 11.66 -9.46 9.66
C GLU A 13 12.04 -8.16 10.36
N LYS A 14 13.01 -7.40 9.83
CA LYS A 14 13.41 -6.09 10.38
C LYS A 14 12.30 -5.05 10.37
N LEU A 15 11.41 -5.08 9.40
CA LEU A 15 10.23 -4.22 9.38
C LEU A 15 9.22 -4.70 10.42
N PHE A 16 9.06 -6.01 10.58
CA PHE A 16 8.08 -6.61 11.50
C PHE A 16 8.49 -6.48 12.97
N ASP A 17 9.79 -6.38 13.27
CA ASP A 17 10.26 -5.96 14.59
C ASP A 17 9.68 -4.57 14.95
N ILE A 18 9.68 -3.63 14.01
CA ILE A 18 9.06 -2.30 14.22
C ILE A 18 7.55 -2.40 14.36
N VAL A 19 6.90 -3.27 13.59
CA VAL A 19 5.45 -3.51 13.72
C VAL A 19 5.15 -4.06 15.12
N ALA A 20 5.91 -5.04 15.59
CA ALA A 20 5.76 -5.63 16.92
C ALA A 20 5.99 -4.60 18.04
N ASP A 21 7.07 -3.81 17.93
CA ASP A 21 7.39 -2.78 18.93
C ASP A 21 6.30 -1.70 19.04
N GLN A 22 5.73 -1.27 17.92
CA GLN A 22 4.73 -0.21 17.93
C GLN A 22 3.30 -0.69 18.18
N THR A 23 2.97 -1.94 17.82
CA THR A 23 1.57 -2.40 17.80
C THR A 23 1.31 -3.65 18.60
N GLY A 24 2.35 -4.35 19.07
CA GLY A 24 2.26 -5.66 19.73
C GLY A 24 1.88 -6.81 18.78
N LYS A 25 1.86 -6.59 17.45
CA LYS A 25 1.43 -7.60 16.47
C LYS A 25 2.62 -8.32 15.87
N ILE A 26 2.47 -9.61 15.71
CA ILE A 26 3.45 -10.47 15.05
C ILE A 26 3.00 -10.71 13.60
N PHE A 27 3.76 -10.18 12.65
CA PHE A 27 3.56 -10.41 11.23
C PHE A 27 4.44 -11.57 10.76
N ASP A 28 3.97 -12.31 9.74
CA ASP A 28 4.67 -13.44 9.15
C ASP A 28 5.40 -13.01 7.87
N PRO A 29 6.73 -13.20 7.77
CA PRO A 29 7.49 -12.82 6.57
C PRO A 29 7.14 -13.64 5.32
N ASN A 30 6.42 -14.74 5.46
CA ASN A 30 5.95 -15.54 4.32
C ASN A 30 4.61 -15.08 3.76
N ILE A 31 3.94 -14.14 4.40
CA ILE A 31 2.65 -13.60 3.94
C ILE A 31 2.89 -12.34 3.11
N LEU A 32 2.13 -12.21 2.00
CA LEU A 32 2.13 -11.01 1.16
C LEU A 32 1.92 -9.74 1.99
N THR A 33 2.88 -8.83 1.93
CA THR A 33 2.86 -7.60 2.71
C THR A 33 2.72 -6.38 1.81
N ILE A 34 1.57 -5.73 1.90
CA ILE A 34 1.28 -4.48 1.20
C ILE A 34 1.61 -3.31 2.13
N VAL A 35 2.31 -2.31 1.60
CA VAL A 35 2.61 -1.08 2.34
C VAL A 35 2.03 0.12 1.62
N TRP A 36 1.23 0.90 2.33
CA TRP A 36 0.83 2.24 1.97
C TRP A 36 1.54 3.22 2.92
N ALA A 37 2.52 3.99 2.42
CA ALA A 37 3.30 4.87 3.30
C ALA A 37 3.63 6.21 2.62
N ARG A 38 2.97 7.25 3.11
CA ARG A 38 3.09 8.64 2.62
C ARG A 38 2.37 9.62 3.55
N ARG A 39 2.51 10.93 3.29
CA ARG A 39 1.68 11.94 3.95
C ARG A 39 0.21 11.66 3.70
N PHE A 40 -0.60 11.70 4.74
CA PHE A 40 -2.05 11.63 4.62
C PHE A 40 -2.56 12.92 3.99
N ALA A 41 -3.30 12.79 2.90
CA ALA A 41 -3.98 13.87 2.19
C ALA A 41 -5.15 13.26 1.41
N ASP A 42 -6.24 14.02 1.21
CA ASP A 42 -7.45 13.51 0.59
C ASP A 42 -7.20 12.83 -0.76
N TYR A 43 -6.49 13.48 -1.68
CA TYR A 43 -6.25 12.94 -3.01
C TYR A 43 -5.38 11.66 -3.02
N LYS A 44 -4.63 11.39 -1.95
CA LYS A 44 -3.80 10.17 -1.79
C LYS A 44 -4.61 8.97 -1.32
N ARG A 45 -5.82 9.20 -0.86
CA ARG A 45 -6.84 8.20 -0.51
C ARG A 45 -6.32 7.07 0.39
N PRO A 46 -5.78 7.37 1.57
CA PRO A 46 -5.26 6.34 2.48
C PRO A 46 -6.29 5.29 2.86
N ASP A 47 -7.56 5.68 2.90
CA ASP A 47 -8.69 4.86 3.30
C ASP A 47 -9.35 4.08 2.15
N LEU A 48 -8.96 4.29 0.87
CA LEU A 48 -9.67 3.74 -0.28
C LEU A 48 -9.87 2.22 -0.16
N ILE A 49 -8.81 1.47 0.10
CA ILE A 49 -8.89 0.01 0.21
C ILE A 49 -9.80 -0.47 1.37
N THR A 50 -10.05 0.37 2.38
CA THR A 50 -10.91 0.02 3.52
C THR A 50 -12.36 0.42 3.34
N ARG A 51 -12.73 1.08 2.24
CA ARG A 51 -14.10 1.54 2.01
C ARG A 51 -15.07 0.39 1.78
N ASP A 52 -14.67 -0.66 1.07
CA ASP A 52 -15.34 -1.96 1.09
C ASP A 52 -14.74 -2.80 2.25
N PHE A 53 -15.23 -2.52 3.46
CA PHE A 53 -14.67 -3.10 4.68
C PHE A 53 -14.83 -4.62 4.76
N GLN A 54 -15.92 -5.16 4.24
CA GLN A 54 -16.16 -6.59 4.21
C GLN A 54 -15.14 -7.30 3.31
N ARG A 55 -14.95 -6.80 2.11
CA ARG A 55 -13.98 -7.33 1.16
C ARG A 55 -12.54 -7.17 1.66
N PHE A 56 -12.27 -6.04 2.32
CA PHE A 56 -10.99 -5.80 2.99
C PHE A 56 -10.68 -6.88 4.03
N LEU A 57 -11.62 -7.18 4.92
CA LEU A 57 -11.44 -8.25 5.93
C LEU A 57 -11.27 -9.62 5.29
N GLN A 58 -11.99 -9.92 4.21
CA GLN A 58 -11.88 -11.19 3.50
C GLN A 58 -10.47 -11.44 2.97
N ILE A 59 -9.84 -10.46 2.32
CA ILE A 59 -8.47 -10.62 1.80
C ILE A 59 -7.42 -10.75 2.92
N LEU A 60 -7.61 -10.06 4.04
CA LEU A 60 -6.68 -10.14 5.17
C LEU A 60 -6.76 -11.49 5.93
N SER A 61 -7.90 -12.16 5.87
CA SER A 61 -8.17 -13.41 6.60
C SER A 61 -8.27 -14.64 5.71
N LYS A 62 -8.00 -14.53 4.41
CA LYS A 62 -8.10 -15.65 3.47
C LYS A 62 -7.20 -16.81 3.92
N ALA A 63 -7.79 -18.01 4.03
CA ALA A 63 -7.11 -19.13 4.68
C ALA A 63 -5.87 -19.63 3.93
N ASP A 64 -5.91 -19.62 2.60
CA ASP A 64 -4.84 -20.12 1.74
C ASP A 64 -3.77 -19.08 1.40
N LYS A 65 -4.19 -17.83 1.18
CA LYS A 65 -3.31 -16.72 0.81
C LYS A 65 -3.73 -15.42 1.53
N PRO A 66 -3.50 -15.32 2.84
CA PRO A 66 -3.80 -14.11 3.58
C PRO A 66 -2.89 -12.95 3.12
N VAL A 67 -3.34 -11.73 3.40
CA VAL A 67 -2.57 -10.51 3.13
C VAL A 67 -2.31 -9.78 4.44
N GLN A 68 -1.13 -9.19 4.56
CA GLN A 68 -0.79 -8.25 5.63
C GLN A 68 -0.68 -6.85 5.04
N ILE A 69 -1.19 -5.85 5.74
CA ILE A 69 -1.12 -4.47 5.28
C ILE A 69 -0.56 -3.54 6.37
N ILE A 70 0.35 -2.66 5.97
CA ILE A 70 0.95 -1.65 6.83
C ILE A 70 0.67 -0.28 6.26
N PHE A 71 0.02 0.55 7.06
CA PHE A 71 -0.11 1.99 6.78
C PHE A 71 0.93 2.75 7.61
N ALA A 72 1.56 3.75 7.00
CA ALA A 72 2.46 4.62 7.72
C ALA A 72 2.41 6.04 7.12
N GLY A 73 2.54 7.02 7.97
CA GLY A 73 2.51 8.41 7.54
C GLY A 73 2.08 9.33 8.65
N LYS A 74 1.90 10.59 8.30
CA LYS A 74 1.34 11.58 9.21
C LYS A 74 0.45 12.54 8.43
N PRO A 75 -0.70 12.95 9.00
CA PRO A 75 -1.50 14.04 8.46
C PRO A 75 -0.80 15.38 8.70
N TYR A 76 -1.17 16.40 7.94
CA TYR A 76 -0.78 17.77 8.27
C TYR A 76 -1.64 18.27 9.46
N PRO A 77 -1.08 19.05 10.40
CA PRO A 77 -1.77 19.40 11.65
C PRO A 77 -3.11 20.12 11.50
N SER A 78 -3.34 20.84 10.41
CA SER A 78 -4.59 21.55 10.12
C SER A 78 -5.49 20.83 9.10
N ASP A 79 -5.11 19.63 8.62
CA ASP A 79 -5.92 18.82 7.71
C ASP A 79 -6.78 17.85 8.52
N TYR A 80 -7.93 18.34 9.00
CA TYR A 80 -8.85 17.54 9.82
C TYR A 80 -9.39 16.30 9.09
N GLY A 81 -9.56 16.35 7.77
CA GLY A 81 -9.97 15.19 6.97
C GLY A 81 -8.88 14.10 6.96
N ALA A 82 -7.63 14.50 6.79
CA ALA A 82 -6.50 13.57 6.86
C ALA A 82 -6.29 13.00 8.27
N ILE A 83 -6.49 13.82 9.31
CA ILE A 83 -6.45 13.37 10.72
C ILE A 83 -7.54 12.34 10.96
N HIS A 84 -8.77 12.61 10.56
CA HIS A 84 -9.89 11.67 10.70
C HIS A 84 -9.60 10.33 9.99
N ASN A 85 -9.07 10.36 8.78
CA ASN A 85 -8.69 9.13 8.05
C ASN A 85 -7.57 8.36 8.77
N PHE A 86 -6.60 9.05 9.34
CA PHE A 86 -5.55 8.41 10.14
C PHE A 86 -6.10 7.74 11.40
N ASP A 87 -6.96 8.42 12.13
CA ASP A 87 -7.60 7.91 13.35
C ASP A 87 -8.50 6.72 13.04
N LYS A 88 -9.27 6.78 11.95
CA LYS A 88 -10.11 5.67 11.47
C LYS A 88 -9.28 4.42 11.17
N LEU A 89 -8.18 4.54 10.43
CA LEU A 89 -7.30 3.42 10.12
C LEU A 89 -6.62 2.88 11.38
N THR A 90 -6.22 3.76 12.30
CA THR A 90 -5.65 3.37 13.59
C THR A 90 -6.67 2.60 14.44
N TYR A 91 -7.92 3.06 14.46
CA TYR A 91 -9.01 2.34 15.14
C TYR A 91 -9.24 0.95 14.55
N PHE A 92 -9.34 0.83 13.23
CA PHE A 92 -9.49 -0.47 12.56
C PHE A 92 -8.32 -1.40 12.87
N SER A 93 -7.11 -0.86 12.85
CA SER A 93 -5.92 -1.69 13.10
C SER A 93 -5.91 -2.34 14.47
N LYS A 94 -6.56 -1.76 15.50
CA LYS A 94 -6.57 -2.35 16.84
C LYS A 94 -7.12 -3.78 16.88
N ASN A 95 -8.15 -4.05 16.09
CA ASN A 95 -8.89 -5.32 16.12
C ASN A 95 -8.57 -6.24 14.92
N ILE A 96 -7.76 -5.80 13.95
CA ILE A 96 -7.42 -6.57 12.76
C ILE A 96 -5.98 -7.06 12.88
N LYS A 97 -5.77 -8.37 13.04
CA LYS A 97 -4.46 -8.99 13.25
C LYS A 97 -3.46 -8.64 12.13
N ASN A 98 -3.89 -8.72 10.88
CA ASN A 98 -3.04 -8.55 9.69
C ASN A 98 -2.99 -7.10 9.18
N MET A 99 -3.34 -6.13 10.02
CA MET A 99 -3.27 -4.70 9.70
C MET A 99 -2.49 -3.96 10.78
N ALA A 100 -1.57 -3.09 10.37
CA ALA A 100 -0.82 -2.21 11.27
C ALA A 100 -0.84 -0.77 10.76
N VAL A 101 -0.86 0.18 11.69
CA VAL A 101 -0.66 1.61 11.43
C VAL A 101 0.55 2.06 12.24
N LEU A 102 1.61 2.51 11.55
CA LEU A 102 2.86 2.92 12.17
C LEU A 102 2.98 4.44 12.23
N THR A 103 3.44 4.92 13.37
CA THR A 103 3.71 6.33 13.63
C THR A 103 5.21 6.66 13.48
N GLY A 104 5.58 7.94 13.61
CA GLY A 104 6.99 8.34 13.49
C GLY A 104 7.54 8.16 12.07
N TYR A 105 6.73 8.48 11.06
CA TYR A 105 7.11 8.35 9.64
C TYR A 105 8.20 9.37 9.27
N GLU A 106 9.43 8.98 9.57
CA GLU A 106 10.67 9.69 9.25
C GLU A 106 11.56 8.82 8.33
N LEU A 107 12.72 9.31 7.94
CA LEU A 107 13.61 8.63 6.98
C LEU A 107 13.97 7.19 7.40
N LYS A 108 14.17 6.95 8.70
CA LYS A 108 14.52 5.62 9.23
C LYS A 108 13.39 4.62 9.00
N LEU A 109 12.16 4.96 9.37
CA LEU A 109 10.99 4.12 9.15
C LEU A 109 10.68 3.96 7.66
N SER A 110 10.70 5.06 6.89
CA SER A 110 10.50 5.04 5.44
C SER A 110 11.44 4.07 4.72
N ARG A 111 12.72 4.02 5.14
CA ARG A 111 13.71 3.06 4.61
C ARG A 111 13.31 1.61 4.88
N GLN A 112 12.88 1.29 6.10
CA GLN A 112 12.49 -0.09 6.45
C GLN A 112 11.21 -0.52 5.74
N LEU A 113 10.22 0.35 5.64
CA LEU A 113 8.98 0.10 4.89
C LEU A 113 9.26 -0.24 3.42
N LYS A 114 10.08 0.54 2.73
CA LYS A 114 10.43 0.29 1.32
C LYS A 114 11.19 -1.02 1.11
N LYS A 115 12.08 -1.38 2.03
CA LYS A 115 12.85 -2.63 1.97
C LYS A 115 12.02 -3.86 2.31
N GLY A 116 11.11 -3.73 3.27
CA GLY A 116 10.28 -4.83 3.76
C GLY A 116 8.98 -5.04 2.99
N ALA A 117 8.50 -4.07 2.22
CA ALA A 117 7.30 -4.22 1.41
C ALA A 117 7.49 -5.24 0.28
N ASP A 118 6.53 -6.13 0.07
CA ASP A 118 6.41 -6.90 -1.18
C ASP A 118 5.74 -6.03 -2.24
N VAL A 119 4.65 -5.38 -1.87
CA VAL A 119 3.88 -4.47 -2.73
C VAL A 119 3.82 -3.08 -2.10
N TRP A 120 4.08 -2.07 -2.90
CA TRP A 120 3.97 -0.67 -2.54
C TRP A 120 2.73 -0.07 -3.17
N LEU A 121 1.71 0.20 -2.36
CA LEU A 121 0.43 0.72 -2.82
C LEU A 121 0.47 2.25 -2.97
N ASN A 122 0.22 2.71 -4.18
CA ASN A 122 0.09 4.11 -4.57
C ASN A 122 -1.26 4.34 -5.26
N ASN A 123 -2.21 4.93 -4.58
CA ASN A 123 -3.56 5.13 -5.12
C ASN A 123 -4.05 6.59 -5.09
N PRO A 124 -3.23 7.58 -5.52
CA PRO A 124 -3.70 8.94 -5.67
C PRO A 124 -4.81 9.03 -6.73
N ARG A 125 -5.68 10.03 -6.64
CA ARG A 125 -6.58 10.34 -7.76
C ARG A 125 -5.73 10.76 -8.97
N VAL A 126 -6.09 10.23 -10.13
CA VAL A 126 -5.38 10.51 -11.38
C VAL A 126 -5.35 12.02 -11.65
N THR A 127 -4.23 12.49 -12.18
CA THR A 127 -3.81 13.87 -12.41
C THR A 127 -3.39 14.68 -11.17
N ARG A 128 -3.40 14.08 -9.97
CA ARG A 128 -3.01 14.79 -8.73
C ARG A 128 -1.59 14.49 -8.26
N GLU A 129 -0.96 13.45 -8.77
CA GLU A 129 0.42 13.08 -8.41
C GLU A 129 1.35 13.37 -9.59
N ALA A 130 2.13 14.43 -9.52
CA ALA A 130 3.03 14.84 -10.62
C ALA A 130 4.20 13.87 -10.82
N SER A 131 4.70 13.25 -9.76
CA SER A 131 5.84 12.32 -9.81
C SER A 131 5.63 11.07 -8.95
N GLY A 132 5.64 11.17 -7.62
CA GLY A 132 5.49 10.01 -6.73
C GLY A 132 6.81 9.31 -6.41
N THR A 133 7.81 10.08 -5.95
CA THR A 133 9.18 9.59 -5.63
C THR A 133 9.23 8.45 -4.62
N SER A 134 8.21 8.29 -3.77
CA SER A 134 8.13 7.15 -2.83
C SER A 134 8.03 5.81 -3.56
N GLY A 135 7.25 5.75 -4.65
CA GLY A 135 7.14 4.55 -5.49
C GLY A 135 8.45 4.22 -6.20
N MET A 136 9.15 5.24 -6.73
CA MET A 136 10.48 5.07 -7.34
C MET A 136 11.45 4.41 -6.35
N SER A 137 11.58 4.99 -5.16
CA SER A 137 12.50 4.48 -4.16
C SER A 137 12.07 3.12 -3.58
N ALA A 138 10.78 2.80 -3.58
CA ALA A 138 10.29 1.47 -3.22
C ALA A 138 10.70 0.42 -4.28
N ALA A 139 10.53 0.73 -5.57
CA ALA A 139 10.99 -0.13 -6.67
C ALA A 139 12.50 -0.38 -6.60
N MET A 140 13.32 0.65 -6.37
CA MET A 140 14.76 0.53 -6.17
C MET A 140 15.16 -0.36 -4.98
N ASN A 141 14.25 -0.59 -4.04
CA ASN A 141 14.44 -1.46 -2.88
C ASN A 141 13.71 -2.82 -3.01
N GLY A 142 13.23 -3.15 -4.20
CA GLY A 142 12.66 -4.46 -4.52
C GLY A 142 11.21 -4.64 -4.07
N ALA A 143 10.45 -3.56 -3.91
CA ALA A 143 9.00 -3.61 -3.77
C ALA A 143 8.35 -3.43 -5.16
N VAL A 144 7.33 -4.23 -5.46
CA VAL A 144 6.55 -4.07 -6.69
C VAL A 144 5.53 -2.94 -6.49
N ASN A 145 5.46 -2.01 -7.42
CA ASN A 145 4.46 -0.94 -7.34
C ASN A 145 3.09 -1.44 -7.76
N PHE A 146 2.09 -1.12 -6.95
CA PHE A 146 0.67 -1.24 -7.26
C PHE A 146 0.07 0.17 -7.22
N SER A 147 -0.30 0.72 -8.37
CA SER A 147 -0.54 2.16 -8.49
C SER A 147 -1.72 2.47 -9.41
N THR A 148 -2.39 3.59 -9.13
CA THR A 148 -3.17 4.28 -10.16
C THR A 148 -2.22 4.73 -11.28
N ASN A 149 -2.76 4.93 -12.48
CA ASN A 149 -1.99 5.31 -13.66
C ASN A 149 -1.67 6.82 -13.66
N ASP A 150 -0.82 7.25 -12.71
CA ASP A 150 -0.45 8.65 -12.51
C ASP A 150 1.02 8.80 -12.09
N GLY A 151 1.59 9.95 -12.37
CA GLY A 151 2.99 10.25 -12.07
C GLY A 151 3.98 9.36 -12.83
N TRP A 152 5.11 9.08 -12.21
CA TRP A 152 6.23 8.35 -12.81
C TRP A 152 5.92 6.93 -13.28
N VAL A 153 4.94 6.27 -12.67
CA VAL A 153 4.59 4.88 -13.02
C VAL A 153 4.13 4.76 -14.48
N ARG A 154 3.60 5.83 -15.05
CA ARG A 154 3.20 5.88 -16.46
C ARG A 154 4.37 5.61 -17.39
N GLU A 155 5.53 6.18 -17.10
CA GLU A 155 6.77 5.95 -17.85
C GLU A 155 7.36 4.56 -17.51
N PHE A 156 7.38 4.20 -16.23
CA PHE A 156 8.03 3.00 -15.74
C PHE A 156 7.41 1.69 -16.27
N LYS A 157 6.09 1.61 -16.35
CA LYS A 157 5.40 0.42 -16.85
C LYS A 157 5.70 0.11 -18.31
N ASP A 158 5.99 1.14 -19.11
CA ASP A 158 6.16 1.02 -20.56
C ASP A 158 7.63 0.79 -20.98
N LEU A 159 8.60 1.04 -20.07
CA LEU A 159 10.03 1.03 -20.40
C LEU A 159 10.60 -0.34 -20.79
N ASN A 160 10.01 -1.46 -20.35
CA ASN A 160 10.68 -2.75 -20.47
C ASN A 160 9.86 -3.90 -21.06
N LYS A 161 8.64 -3.69 -21.53
CA LYS A 161 7.72 -4.75 -22.02
C LYS A 161 7.58 -5.95 -21.05
N THR A 162 8.05 -5.83 -19.83
CA THR A 162 7.96 -6.81 -18.75
C THR A 162 7.06 -6.27 -17.67
N GLN A 163 6.29 -7.13 -17.03
CA GLN A 163 5.43 -6.76 -15.92
C GLN A 163 6.29 -6.40 -14.69
N ASN A 164 6.60 -5.13 -14.52
CA ASN A 164 7.41 -4.58 -13.44
C ASN A 164 6.58 -3.84 -12.38
N SER A 165 5.28 -3.67 -12.64
CA SER A 165 4.33 -2.98 -11.77
C SER A 165 2.91 -3.40 -12.11
N PHE A 166 1.99 -3.25 -11.15
CA PHE A 166 0.55 -3.37 -11.34
C PHE A 166 -0.03 -1.97 -11.41
N VAL A 167 -0.71 -1.64 -12.51
CA VAL A 167 -1.22 -0.28 -12.75
C VAL A 167 -2.69 -0.35 -13.07
N LEU A 168 -3.50 0.32 -12.26
CA LEU A 168 -4.95 0.37 -12.44
C LEU A 168 -5.34 0.98 -13.79
N PRO A 169 -6.43 0.54 -14.39
CA PRO A 169 -7.02 1.19 -15.56
C PRO A 169 -7.23 2.69 -15.32
N ILE A 170 -7.11 3.48 -16.37
CA ILE A 170 -7.34 4.93 -16.29
C ILE A 170 -8.83 5.18 -16.06
N VAL A 171 -9.13 5.97 -15.04
CA VAL A 171 -10.48 6.49 -14.78
C VAL A 171 -10.59 7.89 -15.37
N ASP A 172 -11.73 8.21 -15.96
CA ASP A 172 -11.99 9.56 -16.46
C ASP A 172 -11.96 10.58 -15.30
N HIS A 173 -10.98 11.46 -15.34
CA HIS A 173 -10.75 12.47 -14.30
C HIS A 173 -11.79 13.60 -14.30
N ASN A 174 -12.68 13.66 -15.32
CA ASN A 174 -13.79 14.61 -15.36
C ASN A 174 -15.01 14.11 -14.56
N LEU A 175 -15.04 12.83 -14.19
CA LEU A 175 -16.10 12.30 -13.34
C LEU A 175 -16.05 12.93 -11.93
N PRO A 176 -17.20 13.02 -11.24
CA PRO A 176 -17.22 13.37 -9.82
C PRO A 176 -16.27 12.48 -9.00
N THR A 177 -15.62 13.06 -7.99
CA THR A 177 -14.57 12.37 -7.21
C THR A 177 -15.05 11.06 -6.57
N HIS A 178 -16.31 10.99 -6.13
CA HIS A 178 -16.87 9.76 -5.56
C HIS A 178 -16.98 8.63 -6.59
N GLN A 179 -17.34 8.95 -7.85
CA GLN A 179 -17.41 7.97 -8.93
C GLN A 179 -16.00 7.48 -9.34
N GLN A 180 -15.02 8.40 -9.40
CA GLN A 180 -13.63 8.00 -9.60
C GLN A 180 -13.17 7.04 -8.51
N ASP A 181 -13.49 7.34 -7.25
CA ASP A 181 -13.12 6.52 -6.11
C ASP A 181 -13.80 5.14 -6.14
N GLU A 182 -15.05 5.04 -6.53
CA GLU A 182 -15.77 3.77 -6.68
C GLU A 182 -15.17 2.88 -7.78
N ILE A 183 -14.87 3.47 -8.95
CA ILE A 183 -14.26 2.75 -10.07
C ILE A 183 -12.86 2.27 -9.69
N ASP A 184 -12.04 3.16 -9.11
CA ASP A 184 -10.69 2.80 -8.67
C ASP A 184 -10.71 1.74 -7.57
N LEU A 185 -11.65 1.79 -6.63
CA LEU A 185 -11.81 0.78 -5.59
C LEU A 185 -12.14 -0.59 -6.18
N LYS A 186 -13.06 -0.64 -7.13
CA LYS A 186 -13.41 -1.87 -7.84
C LYS A 186 -12.19 -2.44 -8.56
N ASN A 187 -11.52 -1.64 -9.37
CA ASN A 187 -10.35 -2.05 -10.14
C ASN A 187 -9.19 -2.49 -9.21
N LEU A 188 -9.01 -1.81 -8.07
CA LEU A 188 -8.02 -2.14 -7.07
C LEU A 188 -8.22 -3.56 -6.52
N TYR A 189 -9.44 -3.90 -6.14
CA TYR A 189 -9.75 -5.24 -5.64
C TYR A 189 -9.69 -6.30 -6.73
N GLU A 190 -10.19 -6.03 -7.93
CA GLU A 190 -10.11 -6.97 -9.04
C GLU A 190 -8.65 -7.35 -9.36
N MET A 191 -7.76 -6.37 -9.45
CA MET A 191 -6.34 -6.61 -9.68
C MET A 191 -5.64 -7.30 -8.50
N LEU A 192 -6.00 -6.91 -7.28
CA LEU A 192 -5.43 -7.51 -6.07
C LEU A 192 -5.78 -9.00 -5.97
N GLU A 193 -7.05 -9.35 -6.17
CA GLU A 193 -7.56 -10.72 -6.01
C GLU A 193 -7.22 -11.63 -7.19
N ASN A 194 -7.24 -11.11 -8.41
CA ASN A 194 -7.08 -11.93 -9.62
C ASN A 194 -5.64 -11.98 -10.15
N GLU A 195 -4.80 -11.01 -9.78
CA GLU A 195 -3.42 -10.93 -10.28
C GLU A 195 -2.40 -10.97 -9.14
N ILE A 196 -2.44 -10.02 -8.20
CA ILE A 196 -1.35 -9.82 -7.22
C ILE A 196 -1.28 -10.98 -6.22
N ILE A 197 -2.40 -11.31 -5.56
CA ILE A 197 -2.45 -12.39 -4.57
C ILE A 197 -2.13 -13.76 -5.19
N PRO A 198 -2.66 -14.12 -6.37
CA PRO A 198 -2.32 -15.40 -7.01
C PRO A 198 -0.84 -15.54 -7.39
N MET A 199 -0.18 -14.44 -7.76
CA MET A 199 1.23 -14.45 -8.17
C MET A 199 2.22 -14.59 -7.01
N TYR A 200 1.83 -14.22 -5.79
CA TYR A 200 2.64 -14.36 -4.58
C TYR A 200 2.64 -15.79 -4.07
#